data_ff61aaae0576b42fbd70d580cac0e1b2
#
_entry.id   ff61aaae0576b42fbd70d580cac0e1b2
#
_cell.length_a   1.000
_cell.length_b   1.000
_cell.length_c   1.000
_cell.angle_alpha   90.00
_cell.angle_beta   90.00
_cell.angle_gamma   90.00
#
_symmetry.space_group_name_H-M   'P 1'
#
loop_
_entity.id
_entity.type
_entity.pdbx_description
1 polymer ?
#
loop_
_entity_poly.entity_id
_entity_poly.type
_entity_poly.pdbx_seq_one_letter_code
_entity_poly.pdbx_strand_id
1 'polypeptide(L)'
;CSSDLLISIFNLTMEKLNQYIEENKERFLNELFELIRIPSISSEVEHKPDMYRCAEKWKSLLLAAGADKAEVYETEGNPVTYGEKIIDPSLPTVLVYGHMDVMPVDPVELWHTQPFEPVIKDGKIWARGADDDKGQSFMHAKAFEYMVKTGNLKCNVKFMLEGEEEIGSPSLPKFCRDHKEMLKADVILVSDTSMIAPDVPSITTGLRGLAYWEVEMVGPNADLHSGIFGGAVANPINVLCKMIGDMIDDKGHITIPGFYDDVLEVSADERAKMAKAPFNLEAYQKSLGIKAVHGEEGFSTNERTGIRPTFDVCGIWGGYTGEGAKTVLPSVAHAKISCRLVPNQKHDKIAKLFQEYFESIAPEYVKVKVSYLHGGPSYVCPIDLPAYKAAEKAYEEVYGKQPVPVRSGGSIPIIATFEEVLGIKSILMGFGLGADAIHSPNENYPLEQFFNGIRTIPLFYKHFVEDVH
;
A
#
# COMPACT_ATOMS: atom_id res chain seq x y z
N CYS A 1 -30.02 0.76 36.18
CA CYS A 1 -29.30 -0.26 36.97
C CYS A 1 -29.06 -1.51 36.13
N SER A 2 -28.18 -1.50 35.18
CA SER A 2 -27.57 -2.71 34.59
C SER A 2 -26.51 -2.42 33.52
N SER A 3 -26.10 -1.17 33.30
CA SER A 3 -25.01 -0.82 32.38
C SER A 3 -23.61 -0.87 32.99
N ASP A 4 -23.51 -1.02 34.30
CA ASP A 4 -22.22 -0.95 35.03
C ASP A 4 -21.52 -2.30 35.26
N LEU A 5 -22.01 -3.40 34.70
CA LEU A 5 -21.46 -4.73 34.97
C LEU A 5 -20.59 -5.31 33.84
N LEU A 6 -20.35 -4.60 32.74
CA LEU A 6 -19.56 -5.09 31.62
C LEU A 6 -18.23 -4.37 31.39
N ILE A 7 -17.89 -3.36 32.15
CA ILE A 7 -16.52 -2.84 32.24
C ILE A 7 -15.73 -3.75 33.21
N SER A 8 -15.61 -5.02 32.90
CA SER A 8 -14.63 -5.84 33.57
C SER A 8 -13.25 -5.33 33.13
N ILE A 9 -12.61 -4.67 34.07
CA ILE A 9 -11.28 -4.07 34.03
C ILE A 9 -10.37 -4.86 33.07
N PHE A 10 -9.92 -4.22 31.99
CA PHE A 10 -8.83 -4.74 31.17
C PHE A 10 -7.63 -4.94 32.11
N ASN A 11 -7.26 -6.18 32.35
CA ASN A 11 -6.06 -6.50 33.12
C ASN A 11 -4.81 -6.46 32.22
N LEU A 12 -4.85 -5.59 31.23
CA LEU A 12 -3.81 -5.35 30.26
C LEU A 12 -2.90 -4.26 30.78
N THR A 13 -1.69 -4.63 31.19
CA THR A 13 -0.62 -3.69 31.54
C THR A 13 0.58 -3.96 30.66
N MET A 14 1.35 -2.90 30.34
CA MET A 14 2.59 -3.03 29.58
C MET A 14 3.58 -4.01 30.22
N GLU A 15 3.63 -4.08 31.54
CA GLU A 15 4.48 -5.00 32.28
C GLU A 15 4.13 -6.47 31.95
N LYS A 16 2.85 -6.85 32.05
CA LYS A 16 2.38 -8.21 31.75
C LYS A 16 2.57 -8.57 30.28
N LEU A 17 2.33 -7.63 29.39
CA LEU A 17 2.52 -7.81 27.96
C LEU A 17 4.00 -8.02 27.63
N ASN A 18 4.90 -7.20 28.18
CA ASN A 18 6.33 -7.37 28.01
C ASN A 18 6.82 -8.72 28.61
N GLN A 19 6.34 -9.11 29.78
CA GLN A 19 6.67 -10.39 30.37
C GLN A 19 6.25 -11.54 29.44
N TYR A 20 5.02 -11.51 28.91
CA TYR A 20 4.53 -12.54 28.00
C TYR A 20 5.36 -12.62 26.70
N ILE A 21 5.75 -11.47 26.15
CA ILE A 21 6.59 -11.41 24.96
C ILE A 21 7.96 -12.04 25.25
N GLU A 22 8.63 -11.66 26.35
CA GLU A 22 9.95 -12.20 26.68
C GLU A 22 9.90 -13.72 26.95
N GLU A 23 8.87 -14.23 27.61
CA GLU A 23 8.68 -15.66 27.84
C GLU A 23 8.43 -16.47 26.56
N ASN A 24 7.92 -15.83 25.48
CA ASN A 24 7.54 -16.49 24.22
C ASN A 24 8.39 -16.06 23.02
N LYS A 25 9.36 -15.20 23.19
CA LYS A 25 10.14 -14.57 22.12
C LYS A 25 10.75 -15.55 21.13
N GLU A 26 11.43 -16.58 21.63
CA GLU A 26 12.03 -17.60 20.76
C GLU A 26 10.97 -18.39 19.99
N ARG A 27 9.87 -18.73 20.62
CA ARG A 27 8.76 -19.44 19.97
C ARG A 27 8.15 -18.58 18.86
N PHE A 28 7.90 -17.29 19.13
CA PHE A 28 7.34 -16.36 18.12
C PHE A 28 8.26 -16.26 16.90
N LEU A 29 9.55 -16.11 17.12
CA LEU A 29 10.52 -16.03 16.02
C LEU A 29 10.60 -17.34 15.25
N ASN A 30 10.59 -18.49 15.92
CA ASN A 30 10.62 -19.80 15.24
C ASN A 30 9.37 -20.02 14.37
N GLU A 31 8.19 -19.69 14.89
CA GLU A 31 6.93 -19.80 14.15
C GLU A 31 6.88 -18.85 12.94
N LEU A 32 7.39 -17.62 13.08
CA LEU A 32 7.54 -16.68 11.95
C LEU A 32 8.52 -17.23 10.92
N PHE A 33 9.65 -17.79 11.35
CA PHE A 33 10.66 -18.35 10.45
C PHE A 33 10.14 -19.55 9.66
N GLU A 34 9.24 -20.35 10.26
CA GLU A 34 8.56 -21.42 9.52
C GLU A 34 7.67 -20.88 8.41
N LEU A 35 6.99 -19.74 8.62
CA LEU A 35 6.22 -19.06 7.56
C LEU A 35 7.13 -18.50 6.46
N ILE A 36 8.21 -17.82 6.85
CA ILE A 36 9.13 -17.19 5.92
C ILE A 36 9.81 -18.23 5.01
N ARG A 37 10.12 -19.42 5.52
CA ARG A 37 10.71 -20.52 4.73
C ARG A 37 9.82 -21.07 3.63
N ILE A 38 8.53 -20.71 3.63
CA ILE A 38 7.63 -21.09 2.53
C ILE A 38 7.74 -20.01 1.44
N PRO A 39 8.30 -20.31 0.25
CA PRO A 39 8.48 -19.33 -0.82
C PRO A 39 7.16 -19.09 -1.57
N SER A 40 6.24 -18.42 -0.92
CA SER A 40 4.90 -18.12 -1.45
C SER A 40 4.91 -16.97 -2.46
N ILE A 41 5.63 -17.13 -3.57
CA ILE A 41 5.74 -16.14 -4.64
C ILE A 41 4.50 -16.23 -5.54
N SER A 42 3.60 -15.26 -5.43
CA SER A 42 2.29 -15.29 -6.12
C SER A 42 2.38 -15.16 -7.64
N SER A 43 3.40 -14.45 -8.13
CA SER A 43 3.60 -14.19 -9.57
C SER A 43 4.17 -15.39 -10.34
N GLU A 44 4.63 -16.45 -9.67
CA GLU A 44 5.29 -17.59 -10.27
C GLU A 44 4.47 -18.87 -10.15
N VAL A 45 4.11 -19.44 -11.29
CA VAL A 45 3.21 -20.62 -11.35
C VAL A 45 3.79 -21.84 -10.61
N GLU A 46 5.11 -21.99 -10.59
CA GLU A 46 5.80 -23.08 -9.90
C GLU A 46 5.62 -23.02 -8.38
N HIS A 47 5.39 -21.84 -7.83
CA HIS A 47 5.14 -21.62 -6.40
C HIS A 47 3.65 -21.74 -6.00
N LYS A 48 2.76 -22.13 -6.93
CA LYS A 48 1.35 -22.39 -6.60
C LYS A 48 1.15 -23.37 -5.44
N PRO A 49 1.92 -24.50 -5.35
CA PRO A 49 1.83 -25.39 -4.18
C PRO A 49 2.28 -24.71 -2.88
N ASP A 50 3.23 -23.79 -2.95
CA ASP A 50 3.74 -23.05 -1.79
C ASP A 50 2.69 -22.06 -1.25
N MET A 51 1.89 -21.47 -2.12
CA MET A 51 0.75 -20.65 -1.71
C MET A 51 -0.20 -21.43 -0.80
N TYR A 52 -0.56 -22.66 -1.20
CA TYR A 52 -1.44 -23.53 -0.38
C TYR A 52 -0.75 -23.98 0.92
N ARG A 53 0.54 -24.29 0.89
CA ARG A 53 1.29 -24.62 2.11
C ARG A 53 1.30 -23.44 3.09
N CYS A 54 1.47 -22.23 2.58
CA CYS A 54 1.46 -21.01 3.38
C CYS A 54 0.06 -20.76 3.98
N ALA A 55 -0.99 -20.91 3.18
CA ALA A 55 -2.38 -20.78 3.64
C ALA A 55 -2.72 -21.78 4.74
N GLU A 56 -2.37 -23.07 4.58
CA GLU A 56 -2.59 -24.08 5.62
C GLU A 56 -1.74 -23.84 6.88
N LYS A 57 -0.52 -23.29 6.72
CA LYS A 57 0.31 -22.89 7.86
C LYS A 57 -0.36 -21.76 8.64
N TRP A 58 -0.86 -20.73 7.96
CA TRP A 58 -1.61 -19.64 8.59
C TRP A 58 -2.86 -20.13 9.33
N LYS A 59 -3.65 -21.01 8.70
CA LYS A 59 -4.79 -21.65 9.35
C LYS A 59 -4.39 -22.33 10.66
N SER A 60 -3.31 -23.10 10.64
CA SER A 60 -2.81 -23.79 11.83
C SER A 60 -2.37 -22.82 12.93
N LEU A 61 -1.69 -21.73 12.55
CA LEU A 61 -1.24 -20.69 13.48
C LEU A 61 -2.41 -19.93 14.12
N LEU A 62 -3.45 -19.60 13.36
CA LEU A 62 -4.64 -18.94 13.89
C LEU A 62 -5.41 -19.81 14.88
N LEU A 63 -5.56 -21.11 14.58
CA LEU A 63 -6.16 -22.08 15.51
C LEU A 63 -5.33 -22.22 16.80
N ALA A 64 -4.00 -22.31 16.69
CA ALA A 64 -3.09 -22.38 17.84
C ALA A 64 -3.11 -21.09 18.68
N ALA A 65 -3.33 -19.93 18.04
CA ALA A 65 -3.50 -18.64 18.71
C ALA A 65 -4.85 -18.51 19.45
N GLY A 66 -5.81 -19.40 19.18
CA GLY A 66 -7.09 -19.47 19.87
C GLY A 66 -8.29 -19.00 19.07
N ALA A 67 -8.19 -18.97 17.73
CA ALA A 67 -9.33 -18.80 16.85
C ALA A 67 -10.31 -19.99 17.03
N ASP A 68 -11.60 -19.70 17.04
CA ASP A 68 -12.64 -20.74 17.14
C ASP A 68 -12.80 -21.50 15.82
N LYS A 69 -12.47 -20.84 14.70
CA LYS A 69 -12.53 -21.37 13.36
C LYS A 69 -11.39 -20.77 12.52
N ALA A 70 -10.77 -21.60 11.67
CA ALA A 70 -9.90 -21.12 10.60
C ALA A 70 -10.02 -22.07 9.40
N GLU A 71 -10.14 -21.51 8.20
CA GLU A 71 -10.34 -22.24 6.95
C GLU A 71 -9.55 -21.60 5.80
N VAL A 72 -9.15 -22.42 4.84
CA VAL A 72 -8.57 -21.98 3.57
C VAL A 72 -9.67 -22.00 2.52
N TYR A 73 -9.87 -20.88 1.86
CA TYR A 73 -10.87 -20.70 0.80
C TYR A 73 -10.19 -20.63 -0.55
N GLU A 74 -10.73 -21.38 -1.49
CA GLU A 74 -10.33 -21.29 -2.89
C GLU A 74 -10.81 -19.98 -3.51
N THR A 75 -10.00 -19.44 -4.41
CA THR A 75 -10.36 -18.31 -5.27
C THR A 75 -10.15 -18.68 -6.73
N GLU A 76 -10.36 -17.74 -7.65
CA GLU A 76 -9.99 -17.94 -9.06
C GLU A 76 -8.45 -17.95 -9.26
N GLY A 77 -7.71 -17.43 -8.31
CA GLY A 77 -6.25 -17.36 -8.28
C GLY A 77 -5.63 -18.12 -7.11
N ASN A 78 -5.00 -17.41 -6.17
CA ASN A 78 -4.39 -17.98 -4.98
C ASN A 78 -5.39 -17.98 -3.81
N PRO A 79 -5.22 -18.90 -2.82
CA PRO A 79 -6.18 -19.07 -1.75
C PRO A 79 -6.18 -17.89 -0.77
N VAL A 80 -7.30 -17.76 -0.05
CA VAL A 80 -7.44 -16.86 1.11
C VAL A 80 -7.57 -17.69 2.38
N THR A 81 -6.82 -17.36 3.42
CA THR A 81 -7.01 -17.94 4.75
C THR A 81 -7.89 -17.04 5.58
N TYR A 82 -8.99 -17.57 6.05
CA TYR A 82 -9.90 -16.90 6.97
C TYR A 82 -9.83 -17.53 8.36
N GLY A 83 -9.87 -16.71 9.41
CA GLY A 83 -10.00 -17.17 10.79
C GLY A 83 -10.90 -16.24 11.60
N GLU A 84 -11.52 -16.77 12.66
CA GLU A 84 -12.38 -15.95 13.52
C GLU A 84 -12.40 -16.42 14.96
N LYS A 85 -12.62 -15.45 15.85
CA LYS A 85 -13.05 -15.64 17.23
C LYS A 85 -14.18 -14.69 17.53
N ILE A 86 -15.36 -15.23 17.75
CA ILE A 86 -16.57 -14.48 18.10
C ILE A 86 -16.85 -14.66 19.58
N ILE A 87 -16.54 -13.62 20.38
CA ILE A 87 -16.81 -13.60 21.81
C ILE A 87 -18.32 -13.45 22.08
N ASP A 88 -18.90 -12.44 21.46
CA ASP A 88 -20.33 -12.15 21.51
C ASP A 88 -20.71 -11.34 20.23
N PRO A 89 -21.76 -11.73 19.49
CA PRO A 89 -22.17 -11.01 18.30
C PRO A 89 -22.56 -9.54 18.50
N SER A 90 -22.83 -9.12 19.72
CA SER A 90 -23.13 -7.71 20.06
C SER A 90 -21.89 -6.83 20.26
N LEU A 91 -20.71 -7.44 20.37
CA LEU A 91 -19.46 -6.71 20.56
C LEU A 91 -18.90 -6.20 19.22
N PRO A 92 -18.11 -5.12 19.25
CA PRO A 92 -17.42 -4.64 18.05
C PRO A 92 -16.55 -5.74 17.43
N THR A 93 -16.46 -5.72 16.10
CA THR A 93 -15.69 -6.69 15.34
C THR A 93 -14.56 -6.00 14.58
N VAL A 94 -13.34 -6.49 14.76
CA VAL A 94 -12.15 -6.09 14.00
C VAL A 94 -11.83 -7.18 12.98
N LEU A 95 -11.73 -6.81 11.69
CA LEU A 95 -11.21 -7.68 10.65
C LEU A 95 -9.74 -7.32 10.41
N VAL A 96 -8.83 -8.22 10.73
CA VAL A 96 -7.42 -8.09 10.41
C VAL A 96 -7.21 -8.53 8.97
N TYR A 97 -6.63 -7.66 8.16
CA TYR A 97 -6.20 -7.98 6.81
C TYR A 97 -4.67 -7.98 6.73
N GLY A 98 -4.15 -8.92 5.96
CA GLY A 98 -2.76 -9.00 5.55
C GLY A 98 -2.61 -9.94 4.37
N HIS A 99 -1.37 -10.10 3.88
CA HIS A 99 -1.11 -11.03 2.79
C HIS A 99 0.01 -12.03 3.13
N MET A 100 -0.06 -13.18 2.50
CA MET A 100 0.87 -14.28 2.72
C MET A 100 1.80 -14.53 1.53
N ASP A 101 1.53 -13.89 0.42
CA ASP A 101 2.40 -13.93 -0.74
C ASP A 101 3.54 -12.93 -0.61
N VAL A 102 4.54 -13.10 -1.44
CA VAL A 102 5.76 -12.29 -1.43
C VAL A 102 6.25 -12.05 -2.86
N MET A 103 6.98 -10.97 -3.05
CA MET A 103 7.66 -10.67 -4.31
C MET A 103 8.73 -11.71 -4.67
N PRO A 104 9.05 -11.89 -5.96
CA PRO A 104 10.25 -12.63 -6.42
C PRO A 104 11.52 -12.14 -5.77
N VAL A 105 12.51 -13.00 -5.74
CA VAL A 105 13.79 -12.73 -5.04
C VAL A 105 14.90 -12.20 -5.96
N ASP A 106 14.63 -12.15 -7.25
CA ASP A 106 15.62 -11.73 -8.24
C ASP A 106 16.00 -10.23 -8.09
N PRO A 107 17.27 -9.89 -8.32
CA PRO A 107 18.40 -10.80 -8.64
C PRO A 107 18.99 -11.45 -7.39
N VAL A 108 19.03 -12.80 -7.37
CA VAL A 108 19.45 -13.61 -6.20
C VAL A 108 20.90 -13.35 -5.79
N GLU A 109 21.77 -13.05 -6.75
CA GLU A 109 23.20 -12.77 -6.52
C GLU A 109 23.46 -11.51 -5.68
N LEU A 110 22.47 -10.64 -5.50
CA LEU A 110 22.59 -9.45 -4.66
C LEU A 110 22.20 -9.69 -3.20
N TRP A 111 21.70 -10.88 -2.87
CA TRP A 111 21.36 -11.21 -1.49
C TRP A 111 22.60 -11.58 -0.68
N HIS A 112 22.71 -11.03 0.54
CA HIS A 112 23.76 -11.37 1.48
C HIS A 112 23.49 -12.66 2.27
N THR A 113 22.22 -13.08 2.30
CA THR A 113 21.74 -14.31 2.95
C THR A 113 20.82 -15.03 1.97
N GLN A 114 20.47 -16.29 2.24
CA GLN A 114 19.45 -16.98 1.44
C GLN A 114 18.07 -16.33 1.66
N PRO A 115 17.36 -15.95 0.59
CA PRO A 115 16.12 -15.16 0.71
C PRO A 115 15.05 -15.78 1.60
N PHE A 116 14.91 -17.10 1.62
CA PHE A 116 13.90 -17.84 2.40
C PHE A 116 14.49 -18.60 3.60
N GLU A 117 15.76 -18.31 3.97
CA GLU A 117 16.36 -18.80 5.21
C GLU A 117 16.58 -17.61 6.16
N PRO A 118 15.59 -17.29 7.00
CA PRO A 118 15.63 -16.08 7.85
C PRO A 118 16.78 -16.17 8.84
N VAL A 119 17.53 -15.09 8.93
CA VAL A 119 18.62 -14.93 9.90
C VAL A 119 18.44 -13.65 10.71
N ILE A 120 18.82 -13.71 11.98
CA ILE A 120 18.88 -12.51 12.82
C ILE A 120 20.32 -11.99 12.79
N LYS A 121 20.47 -10.75 12.32
CA LYS A 121 21.75 -10.05 12.30
C LYS A 121 21.52 -8.56 12.52
N ASP A 122 22.38 -7.95 13.34
CA ASP A 122 22.33 -6.50 13.64
C ASP A 122 20.95 -6.01 14.13
N GLY A 123 20.26 -6.84 14.95
CA GLY A 123 18.93 -6.52 15.48
C GLY A 123 17.78 -6.60 14.50
N LYS A 124 17.99 -7.21 13.32
CA LYS A 124 17.01 -7.35 12.25
C LYS A 124 16.85 -8.81 11.81
N ILE A 125 15.67 -9.14 11.33
CA ILE A 125 15.37 -10.38 10.59
C ILE A 125 15.66 -10.08 9.11
N TRP A 126 16.50 -10.88 8.47
CA TRP A 126 16.85 -10.75 7.05
C TRP A 126 16.24 -11.92 6.28
N ALA A 127 15.25 -11.66 5.48
CA ALA A 127 14.63 -12.61 4.56
C ALA A 127 13.56 -11.91 3.70
N ARG A 128 13.16 -12.51 2.57
CA ARG A 128 11.98 -12.10 1.81
C ARG A 128 10.70 -12.40 2.62
N GLY A 129 9.81 -11.41 2.73
CA GLY A 129 8.58 -11.50 3.53
C GLY A 129 8.80 -11.23 5.04
N ALA A 130 10.01 -10.82 5.43
CA ALA A 130 10.30 -10.50 6.83
C ALA A 130 9.53 -9.26 7.31
N ASP A 131 9.38 -8.25 6.47
CA ASP A 131 8.57 -7.05 6.68
C ASP A 131 7.26 -7.17 5.88
N ASP A 132 7.34 -7.41 4.60
CA ASP A 132 6.26 -7.36 3.62
C ASP A 132 5.79 -8.76 3.22
N ASP A 133 4.70 -9.26 3.76
CA ASP A 133 3.89 -8.80 4.89
C ASP A 133 3.82 -9.88 6.01
N LYS A 134 4.53 -11.04 5.81
CA LYS A 134 4.48 -12.14 6.78
C LYS A 134 4.84 -11.70 8.19
N GLY A 135 5.89 -10.86 8.32
CA GLY A 135 6.31 -10.35 9.63
C GLY A 135 5.27 -9.46 10.27
N GLN A 136 4.73 -8.49 9.52
CA GLN A 136 3.72 -7.56 10.05
C GLN A 136 2.37 -8.26 10.29
N SER A 137 1.93 -9.11 9.38
CA SER A 137 0.71 -9.92 9.60
C SER A 137 0.84 -10.86 10.80
N PHE A 138 2.02 -11.44 11.02
CA PHE A 138 2.26 -12.36 12.13
C PHE A 138 2.18 -11.68 13.50
N MET A 139 2.54 -10.40 13.60
CA MET A 139 2.35 -9.62 14.84
C MET A 139 0.90 -9.65 15.32
N HIS A 140 -0.06 -9.52 14.38
CA HIS A 140 -1.49 -9.59 14.70
C HIS A 140 -1.89 -10.93 15.28
N ALA A 141 -1.38 -12.04 14.75
CA ALA A 141 -1.66 -13.36 15.25
C ALA A 141 -1.12 -13.54 16.68
N LYS A 142 0.06 -12.97 17.01
CA LYS A 142 0.66 -13.07 18.35
C LYS A 142 0.00 -12.11 19.36
N ALA A 143 -0.36 -10.94 18.94
CA ALA A 143 -1.17 -10.02 19.74
C ALA A 143 -2.55 -10.63 20.07
N PHE A 144 -3.21 -11.21 19.09
CA PHE A 144 -4.46 -11.94 19.29
C PHE A 144 -4.28 -13.13 20.23
N GLU A 145 -3.23 -13.94 20.07
CA GLU A 145 -2.89 -15.07 20.97
C GLU A 145 -2.77 -14.59 22.43
N TYR A 146 -2.05 -13.50 22.67
CA TYR A 146 -1.93 -12.90 23.99
C TYR A 146 -3.29 -12.53 24.59
N MET A 147 -4.11 -11.81 23.81
CA MET A 147 -5.43 -11.35 24.28
C MET A 147 -6.37 -12.50 24.61
N VAL A 148 -6.35 -13.57 23.80
CA VAL A 148 -7.15 -14.78 24.05
C VAL A 148 -6.68 -15.53 25.28
N LYS A 149 -5.37 -15.84 25.35
CA LYS A 149 -4.79 -16.64 26.46
C LYS A 149 -4.89 -15.96 27.81
N THR A 150 -4.88 -14.64 27.85
CA THR A 150 -5.00 -13.86 29.08
C THR A 150 -6.44 -13.45 29.43
N GLY A 151 -7.41 -13.79 28.58
CA GLY A 151 -8.82 -13.41 28.78
C GLY A 151 -9.11 -11.92 28.62
N ASN A 152 -8.19 -11.18 27.99
CA ASN A 152 -8.30 -9.73 27.77
C ASN A 152 -9.00 -9.35 26.46
N LEU A 153 -9.33 -10.32 25.58
CA LEU A 153 -10.06 -10.04 24.36
C LEU A 153 -11.51 -9.65 24.68
N LYS A 154 -11.92 -8.44 24.29
CA LYS A 154 -13.24 -7.87 24.54
C LYS A 154 -13.95 -7.40 23.26
N CYS A 155 -13.47 -7.80 22.10
CA CYS A 155 -14.08 -7.62 20.79
C CYS A 155 -14.03 -8.92 20.03
N ASN A 156 -14.82 -9.01 18.96
CA ASN A 156 -14.70 -10.08 18.01
C ASN A 156 -13.51 -9.78 17.07
N VAL A 157 -12.76 -10.81 16.70
CA VAL A 157 -11.63 -10.67 15.79
C VAL A 157 -11.77 -11.68 14.65
N LYS A 158 -11.61 -11.17 13.44
CA LYS A 158 -11.55 -11.96 12.21
C LYS A 158 -10.22 -11.71 11.52
N PHE A 159 -9.74 -12.69 10.79
CA PHE A 159 -8.55 -12.60 9.96
C PHE A 159 -8.90 -12.93 8.52
N MET A 160 -8.36 -12.18 7.59
CA MET A 160 -8.38 -12.44 6.16
C MET A 160 -6.98 -12.23 5.62
N LEU A 161 -6.32 -13.33 5.25
CA LEU A 161 -4.96 -13.34 4.72
C LEU A 161 -4.99 -13.80 3.28
N GLU A 162 -4.72 -12.90 2.35
CA GLU A 162 -4.76 -13.20 0.92
C GLU A 162 -3.43 -13.69 0.36
N GLY A 163 -3.46 -14.28 -0.83
CA GLY A 163 -2.31 -14.79 -1.53
C GLY A 163 -2.05 -14.12 -2.88
N GLU A 164 -2.51 -12.88 -3.11
CA GLU A 164 -2.39 -12.19 -4.39
C GLU A 164 -2.09 -10.69 -4.28
N GLU A 165 -1.74 -10.16 -3.11
CA GLU A 165 -1.49 -8.73 -2.93
C GLU A 165 -0.41 -8.24 -3.87
N GLU A 166 0.69 -8.95 -3.96
CA GLU A 166 1.87 -8.61 -4.76
C GLU A 166 1.65 -8.65 -6.28
N ILE A 167 0.50 -9.16 -6.70
CA ILE A 167 0.05 -9.15 -8.11
C ILE A 167 -1.24 -8.33 -8.29
N GLY A 168 -1.62 -7.52 -7.28
CA GLY A 168 -2.74 -6.58 -7.33
C GLY A 168 -4.09 -7.16 -6.93
N SER A 169 -4.13 -8.24 -6.18
CA SER A 169 -5.34 -8.85 -5.59
C SER A 169 -6.48 -9.15 -6.59
N PRO A 170 -6.22 -9.75 -7.76
CA PRO A 170 -7.24 -9.88 -8.81
C PRO A 170 -8.48 -10.66 -8.38
N SER A 171 -8.34 -11.66 -7.51
CA SER A 171 -9.45 -12.50 -7.06
C SER A 171 -10.17 -11.98 -5.82
N LEU A 172 -9.52 -11.12 -5.02
CA LEU A 172 -10.04 -10.71 -3.72
C LEU A 172 -11.32 -9.87 -3.78
N PRO A 173 -11.52 -8.96 -4.75
CA PRO A 173 -12.78 -8.21 -4.86
C PRO A 173 -14.00 -9.11 -5.04
N LYS A 174 -13.85 -10.21 -5.78
CA LYS A 174 -14.93 -11.22 -5.95
C LYS A 174 -15.13 -11.98 -4.64
N PHE A 175 -14.05 -12.44 -4.01
CA PHE A 175 -14.12 -13.11 -2.71
C PHE A 175 -14.86 -12.25 -1.66
N CYS A 176 -14.55 -10.97 -1.57
CA CYS A 176 -15.21 -10.03 -0.66
C CYS A 176 -16.71 -9.90 -0.96
N ARG A 177 -17.11 -9.85 -2.23
CA ARG A 177 -18.55 -9.82 -2.60
C ARG A 177 -19.27 -11.09 -2.21
N ASP A 178 -18.67 -12.24 -2.52
CA ASP A 178 -19.28 -13.56 -2.29
C ASP A 178 -19.37 -13.90 -0.79
N HIS A 179 -18.47 -13.35 0.03
CA HIS A 179 -18.37 -13.62 1.47
C HIS A 179 -18.66 -12.39 2.35
N LYS A 180 -19.43 -11.42 1.85
CA LYS A 180 -19.69 -10.15 2.53
C LYS A 180 -20.20 -10.31 3.98
N GLU A 181 -21.14 -11.23 4.22
CA GLU A 181 -21.68 -11.47 5.57
C GLU A 181 -20.61 -12.07 6.51
N MET A 182 -19.78 -13.00 6.01
CA MET A 182 -18.67 -13.57 6.77
C MET A 182 -17.64 -12.51 7.16
N LEU A 183 -17.34 -11.57 6.25
CA LEU A 183 -16.35 -10.52 6.43
C LEU A 183 -16.88 -9.28 7.15
N LYS A 184 -18.17 -9.24 7.50
CA LYS A 184 -18.76 -8.09 8.22
C LYS A 184 -17.97 -7.75 9.48
N ALA A 185 -17.58 -6.50 9.61
CA ALA A 185 -16.80 -5.96 10.72
C ALA A 185 -17.09 -4.46 10.89
N ASP A 186 -16.65 -3.85 11.98
CA ASP A 186 -16.77 -2.43 12.24
C ASP A 186 -15.56 -1.65 11.73
N VAL A 187 -14.41 -2.33 11.65
CA VAL A 187 -13.16 -1.77 11.13
C VAL A 187 -12.28 -2.87 10.54
N ILE A 188 -11.48 -2.53 9.53
CA ILE A 188 -10.40 -3.36 9.03
C ILE A 188 -9.08 -2.81 9.57
N LEU A 189 -8.25 -3.68 10.15
CA LEU A 189 -6.94 -3.33 10.67
C LEU A 189 -5.86 -3.94 9.77
N VAL A 190 -4.93 -3.10 9.31
CA VAL A 190 -3.89 -3.46 8.33
C VAL A 190 -2.54 -2.96 8.82
N SER A 191 -1.49 -3.76 8.72
CA SER A 191 -0.12 -3.34 9.04
C SER A 191 0.85 -3.37 7.85
N ASP A 192 0.34 -3.49 6.66
CA ASP A 192 1.09 -3.48 5.40
C ASP A 192 1.48 -2.04 4.98
N THR A 193 2.15 -1.33 5.89
CA THR A 193 2.67 0.03 5.66
C THR A 193 3.88 0.31 6.54
N SER A 194 4.51 1.48 6.34
CA SER A 194 5.72 1.85 7.08
C SER A 194 5.50 3.03 8.02
N MET A 195 6.27 3.05 9.11
CA MET A 195 6.46 4.22 9.96
C MET A 195 7.44 5.20 9.30
N ILE A 196 7.42 6.47 9.73
CA ILE A 196 8.36 7.50 9.25
C ILE A 196 9.79 7.18 9.68
N ALA A 197 9.96 6.77 10.93
CA ALA A 197 11.24 6.40 11.52
C ALA A 197 11.01 5.45 12.70
N PRO A 198 12.04 4.73 13.19
CA PRO A 198 11.88 3.75 14.28
C PRO A 198 11.26 4.32 15.56
N ASP A 199 11.44 5.61 15.82
CA ASP A 199 10.92 6.32 16.98
C ASP A 199 9.87 7.39 16.64
N VAL A 200 9.39 7.42 15.40
CA VAL A 200 8.35 8.35 14.93
C VAL A 200 7.19 7.53 14.35
N PRO A 201 6.25 7.10 15.21
CA PRO A 201 5.10 6.33 14.75
C PRO A 201 4.24 7.16 13.78
N SER A 202 3.64 6.49 12.82
CA SER A 202 2.72 7.12 11.88
C SER A 202 1.55 6.20 11.57
N ILE A 203 0.43 6.81 11.20
CA ILE A 203 -0.74 6.11 10.69
C ILE A 203 -0.97 6.59 9.26
N THR A 204 -1.02 5.66 8.33
CA THR A 204 -1.29 6.00 6.93
C THR A 204 -2.77 6.31 6.77
N THR A 205 -3.08 7.58 6.55
CA THR A 205 -4.46 8.09 6.44
C THR A 205 -4.92 8.25 5.00
N GLY A 206 -4.08 7.95 4.03
CA GLY A 206 -4.48 7.99 2.63
C GLY A 206 -3.49 7.33 1.70
N LEU A 207 -4.03 6.77 0.64
CA LEU A 207 -3.31 6.13 -0.46
C LEU A 207 -3.74 6.80 -1.75
N ARG A 208 -2.79 7.06 -2.65
CA ARG A 208 -3.13 7.61 -3.96
C ARG A 208 -3.67 6.53 -4.88
N GLY A 209 -4.62 6.91 -5.72
CA GLY A 209 -5.09 6.12 -6.83
C GLY A 209 -4.14 6.19 -8.03
N LEU A 210 -4.51 5.52 -9.09
CA LEU A 210 -3.74 5.44 -10.33
C LEU A 210 -4.68 5.51 -11.53
N ALA A 211 -4.23 6.16 -12.60
CA ALA A 211 -4.75 5.99 -13.94
C ALA A 211 -3.57 5.91 -14.92
N TYR A 212 -3.61 4.97 -15.87
CA TYR A 212 -2.49 4.65 -16.74
C TYR A 212 -2.93 4.49 -18.18
N TRP A 213 -2.20 5.13 -19.11
CA TRP A 213 -2.53 5.12 -20.54
C TRP A 213 -1.33 4.82 -21.41
N GLU A 214 -1.63 4.38 -22.61
CA GLU A 214 -0.73 4.40 -23.75
C GLU A 214 -1.27 5.39 -24.81
N VAL A 215 -0.39 6.23 -25.32
CA VAL A 215 -0.66 7.20 -26.39
C VAL A 215 0.10 6.77 -27.62
N GLU A 216 -0.61 6.67 -28.74
CA GLU A 216 -0.04 6.49 -30.06
C GLU A 216 -0.30 7.76 -30.90
N MET A 217 0.73 8.29 -31.49
CA MET A 217 0.66 9.44 -32.41
C MET A 217 1.18 9.04 -33.77
N VAL A 218 0.33 9.14 -34.77
CA VAL A 218 0.64 8.79 -36.15
C VAL A 218 0.77 10.06 -36.98
N GLY A 219 1.91 10.23 -37.63
CA GLY A 219 2.20 11.30 -38.60
C GLY A 219 2.04 10.85 -40.05
N PRO A 220 3.11 10.87 -40.88
CA PRO A 220 3.07 10.41 -42.27
C PRO A 220 2.85 8.89 -42.36
N ASN A 221 2.48 8.41 -43.53
CA ASN A 221 2.20 6.99 -43.78
C ASN A 221 3.46 6.10 -43.83
N ALA A 222 4.65 6.67 -43.78
CA ALA A 222 5.94 5.99 -43.74
C ALA A 222 6.99 6.89 -43.14
N ASP A 223 8.11 6.29 -42.70
CA ASP A 223 9.30 7.06 -42.32
C ASP A 223 9.85 7.83 -43.48
N LEU A 224 10.19 9.09 -43.29
CA LEU A 224 10.60 10.01 -44.33
C LEU A 224 12.03 10.53 -44.08
N HIS A 225 12.72 10.90 -45.16
CA HIS A 225 14.01 11.56 -45.09
C HIS A 225 13.85 12.99 -44.55
N SER A 226 14.47 13.26 -43.36
CA SER A 226 14.30 14.54 -42.67
C SER A 226 14.86 15.75 -43.47
N GLY A 227 15.89 15.55 -44.28
CA GLY A 227 16.45 16.60 -45.15
C GLY A 227 15.55 17.00 -46.34
N ILE A 228 14.62 16.11 -46.72
CA ILE A 228 13.69 16.36 -47.86
C ILE A 228 12.34 16.88 -47.34
N PHE A 229 11.85 16.30 -46.25
CA PHE A 229 10.50 16.54 -45.73
C PHE A 229 10.47 17.37 -44.44
N GLY A 230 11.62 17.55 -43.76
CA GLY A 230 11.73 18.35 -42.56
C GLY A 230 11.31 19.81 -42.78
N GLY A 231 10.48 20.34 -41.89
CA GLY A 231 9.88 21.67 -42.02
C GLY A 231 8.59 21.73 -42.83
N ALA A 232 8.28 20.66 -43.62
CA ALA A 232 7.03 20.56 -44.39
C ALA A 232 6.08 19.50 -43.83
N VAL A 233 6.61 18.40 -43.26
CA VAL A 233 5.84 17.31 -42.70
C VAL A 233 6.09 17.26 -41.17
N ALA A 234 5.04 17.08 -40.39
CA ALA A 234 5.15 16.99 -38.93
C ALA A 234 5.94 15.76 -38.53
N ASN A 235 6.82 15.95 -37.53
CA ASN A 235 7.46 14.86 -36.80
C ASN A 235 6.59 14.50 -35.60
N PRO A 236 6.00 13.30 -35.55
CA PRO A 236 5.10 12.93 -34.45
C PRO A 236 5.78 12.93 -33.08
N ILE A 237 7.10 12.69 -32.99
CA ILE A 237 7.82 12.81 -31.71
C ILE A 237 7.80 14.26 -31.22
N ASN A 238 8.10 15.23 -32.10
CA ASN A 238 8.12 16.66 -31.73
C ASN A 238 6.74 17.13 -31.26
N VAL A 239 5.69 16.70 -31.96
CA VAL A 239 4.30 17.05 -31.64
C VAL A 239 3.91 16.40 -30.28
N LEU A 240 4.21 15.11 -30.10
CA LEU A 240 3.92 14.39 -28.86
C LEU A 240 4.62 15.02 -27.66
N CYS A 241 5.91 15.32 -27.79
CA CYS A 241 6.68 15.97 -26.72
C CYS A 241 6.09 17.34 -26.34
N LYS A 242 5.67 18.12 -27.34
CA LYS A 242 5.03 19.41 -27.07
C LYS A 242 3.69 19.26 -26.38
N MET A 243 2.82 18.37 -26.84
CA MET A 243 1.51 18.13 -26.26
C MET A 243 1.65 17.62 -24.81
N ILE A 244 2.61 16.74 -24.56
CA ILE A 244 2.92 16.27 -23.18
C ILE A 244 3.43 17.44 -22.32
N GLY A 245 4.33 18.26 -22.85
CA GLY A 245 4.85 19.42 -22.13
C GLY A 245 3.77 20.44 -21.74
N ASP A 246 2.74 20.57 -22.56
CA ASP A 246 1.62 21.47 -22.31
C ASP A 246 0.64 20.92 -21.23
N MET A 247 0.78 19.65 -20.77
CA MET A 247 -0.06 19.06 -19.71
C MET A 247 0.24 19.57 -18.31
N ILE A 248 1.38 20.20 -18.11
CA ILE A 248 1.78 20.78 -16.82
C ILE A 248 2.23 22.22 -17.07
N ASP A 249 1.71 23.16 -16.30
CA ASP A 249 2.14 24.56 -16.37
C ASP A 249 3.44 24.83 -15.60
N ASP A 250 3.94 26.09 -15.70
CA ASP A 250 5.19 26.52 -15.04
C ASP A 250 5.12 26.43 -13.50
N LYS A 251 3.94 26.30 -12.92
CA LYS A 251 3.72 26.13 -11.47
C LYS A 251 3.55 24.66 -11.06
N GLY A 252 3.69 23.73 -11.99
CA GLY A 252 3.53 22.30 -11.75
C GLY A 252 2.07 21.84 -11.65
N HIS A 253 1.13 22.69 -12.08
CA HIS A 253 -0.29 22.36 -12.07
C HIS A 253 -0.70 21.66 -13.37
N ILE A 254 -1.50 20.59 -13.25
CA ILE A 254 -1.98 19.81 -14.41
C ILE A 254 -3.07 20.61 -15.13
N THR A 255 -2.90 20.80 -16.44
CA THR A 255 -3.73 21.72 -17.24
C THR A 255 -4.98 21.08 -17.84
N ILE A 256 -5.21 19.79 -17.62
CA ILE A 256 -6.37 19.07 -18.13
C ILE A 256 -7.65 19.67 -17.53
N PRO A 257 -8.59 20.19 -18.33
CA PRO A 257 -9.84 20.77 -17.81
C PRO A 257 -10.63 19.78 -16.97
N GLY A 258 -11.09 20.23 -15.78
CA GLY A 258 -11.86 19.39 -14.86
C GLY A 258 -11.02 18.39 -14.04
N PHE A 259 -9.70 18.35 -14.21
CA PHE A 259 -8.84 17.39 -13.54
C PHE A 259 -8.89 17.52 -11.99
N TYR A 260 -8.99 18.74 -11.50
CA TYR A 260 -9.02 19.04 -10.06
C TYR A 260 -10.42 19.17 -9.45
N ASP A 261 -11.50 19.09 -10.24
CA ASP A 261 -12.87 19.37 -9.80
C ASP A 261 -13.31 18.54 -8.58
N ASP A 262 -12.85 17.30 -8.51
CA ASP A 262 -13.22 16.38 -7.45
C ASP A 262 -12.13 16.23 -6.37
N VAL A 263 -11.01 16.95 -6.47
CA VAL A 263 -9.93 16.85 -5.47
C VAL A 263 -10.44 17.26 -4.10
N LEU A 264 -10.33 16.34 -3.14
CA LEU A 264 -10.64 16.63 -1.75
C LEU A 264 -9.50 17.43 -1.12
N GLU A 265 -9.77 18.69 -0.78
CA GLU A 265 -8.80 19.53 -0.10
C GLU A 265 -8.57 19.04 1.33
N VAL A 266 -7.29 18.92 1.70
CA VAL A 266 -6.89 18.51 3.04
C VAL A 266 -7.01 19.69 4.00
N SER A 267 -7.65 19.50 5.16
CA SER A 267 -7.86 20.56 6.14
C SER A 267 -6.55 21.14 6.66
N ALA A 268 -6.58 22.43 7.08
CA ALA A 268 -5.41 23.08 7.66
C ALA A 268 -4.91 22.37 8.92
N ASP A 269 -5.79 21.78 9.72
CA ASP A 269 -5.44 20.99 10.92
C ASP A 269 -4.68 19.72 10.54
N GLU A 270 -5.17 18.97 9.55
CA GLU A 270 -4.48 17.77 9.07
C GLU A 270 -3.12 18.11 8.44
N ARG A 271 -3.04 19.15 7.60
CA ARG A 271 -1.78 19.64 7.04
C ARG A 271 -0.78 20.04 8.15
N ALA A 272 -1.23 20.71 9.21
CA ALA A 272 -0.40 21.07 10.36
C ALA A 272 0.10 19.83 11.14
N LYS A 273 -0.72 18.77 11.24
CA LYS A 273 -0.30 17.49 11.83
C LYS A 273 0.70 16.76 10.94
N MET A 274 0.46 16.70 9.64
CA MET A 274 1.39 16.10 8.65
C MET A 274 2.75 16.82 8.63
N ALA A 275 2.76 18.14 8.81
CA ALA A 275 3.99 18.93 8.86
C ALA A 275 4.88 18.61 10.07
N LYS A 276 4.41 17.88 11.07
CA LYS A 276 5.22 17.38 12.19
C LYS A 276 6.14 16.20 11.78
N ALA A 277 5.90 15.59 10.60
CA ALA A 277 6.78 14.57 10.06
C ALA A 277 8.19 15.14 9.87
N PRO A 278 9.24 14.52 10.44
CA PRO A 278 10.59 14.97 10.21
C PRO A 278 10.94 14.83 8.72
N PHE A 279 11.37 15.93 8.11
CA PHE A 279 11.82 15.93 6.73
C PHE A 279 13.07 16.81 6.58
N ASN A 280 14.15 16.23 6.08
CA ASN A 280 15.39 16.91 5.78
C ASN A 280 15.60 16.99 4.27
N LEU A 281 15.38 18.15 3.69
CA LEU A 281 15.47 18.37 2.24
C LEU A 281 16.89 18.09 1.71
N GLU A 282 17.92 18.48 2.42
CA GLU A 282 19.32 18.26 2.00
C GLU A 282 19.67 16.77 1.95
N ALA A 283 19.26 16.01 3.00
CA ALA A 283 19.45 14.56 3.03
C ALA A 283 18.64 13.88 1.92
N TYR A 284 17.40 14.30 1.67
CA TYR A 284 16.56 13.81 0.59
C TYR A 284 17.20 14.05 -0.78
N GLN A 285 17.63 15.26 -1.06
CA GLN A 285 18.31 15.59 -2.31
C GLN A 285 19.60 14.79 -2.51
N LYS A 286 20.39 14.64 -1.44
CA LYS A 286 21.64 13.87 -1.47
C LYS A 286 21.39 12.39 -1.74
N SER A 287 20.38 11.79 -1.10
CA SER A 287 20.03 10.36 -1.31
C SER A 287 19.61 10.05 -2.73
N LEU A 288 18.98 11.01 -3.40
CA LEU A 288 18.50 10.88 -4.78
C LEU A 288 19.48 11.40 -5.83
N GLY A 289 20.58 12.07 -5.41
CA GLY A 289 21.55 12.68 -6.33
C GLY A 289 20.99 13.87 -7.10
N ILE A 290 19.98 14.57 -6.58
CA ILE A 290 19.32 15.71 -7.22
C ILE A 290 19.73 17.04 -6.59
N LYS A 291 19.75 18.11 -7.37
CA LYS A 291 20.10 19.47 -6.91
C LYS A 291 18.90 20.26 -6.39
N ALA A 292 17.70 19.94 -6.86
CA ALA A 292 16.46 20.62 -6.49
C ALA A 292 15.30 19.64 -6.57
N VAL A 293 14.25 19.87 -5.77
CA VAL A 293 12.96 19.21 -5.89
C VAL A 293 12.07 19.95 -6.89
N HIS A 294 11.12 19.24 -7.48
CA HIS A 294 10.16 19.77 -8.44
C HIS A 294 8.72 19.41 -8.01
N GLY A 295 7.73 20.09 -8.53
CA GLY A 295 6.32 19.80 -8.34
C GLY A 295 5.48 21.04 -8.09
N GLU A 296 4.20 20.84 -7.78
CA GLU A 296 3.19 21.88 -7.67
C GLU A 296 3.56 22.96 -6.64
N GLU A 297 3.45 24.24 -7.05
CA GLU A 297 3.74 25.41 -6.22
C GLU A 297 2.78 25.48 -5.02
N GLY A 298 3.25 25.94 -3.86
CA GLY A 298 2.45 26.07 -2.64
C GLY A 298 2.34 24.81 -1.78
N PHE A 299 3.00 23.72 -2.20
CA PHE A 299 3.04 22.46 -1.45
C PHE A 299 4.46 22.02 -1.14
N SER A 300 4.66 21.49 0.07
CA SER A 300 5.91 20.85 0.48
C SER A 300 6.16 19.55 -0.28
N THR A 301 7.39 19.02 -0.23
CA THR A 301 7.74 17.75 -0.88
C THR A 301 6.85 16.61 -0.40
N ASN A 302 6.61 16.48 0.91
CA ASN A 302 5.73 15.45 1.48
C ASN A 302 4.26 15.63 1.03
N GLU A 303 3.80 16.86 0.91
CA GLU A 303 2.45 17.12 0.41
C GLU A 303 2.31 16.77 -1.07
N ARG A 304 3.29 17.10 -1.90
CA ARG A 304 3.30 16.75 -3.34
C ARG A 304 3.24 15.25 -3.56
N THR A 305 3.91 14.47 -2.72
CA THR A 305 3.90 13.01 -2.84
C THR A 305 2.69 12.33 -2.20
N GLY A 306 1.96 13.02 -1.31
CA GLY A 306 0.86 12.43 -0.53
C GLY A 306 -0.52 12.95 -0.86
N ILE A 307 -0.69 14.28 -1.02
CA ILE A 307 -2.01 14.92 -1.13
C ILE A 307 -2.23 15.65 -2.46
N ARG A 308 -1.26 15.62 -3.37
CA ARG A 308 -1.43 16.21 -4.71
C ARG A 308 -1.37 15.14 -5.80
N PRO A 309 -2.16 15.28 -6.86
CA PRO A 309 -2.09 14.38 -8.00
C PRO A 309 -0.81 14.64 -8.80
N THR A 310 -0.41 13.68 -9.63
CA THR A 310 0.75 13.81 -10.51
C THR A 310 0.39 13.45 -11.93
N PHE A 311 1.23 13.90 -12.86
CA PHE A 311 1.22 13.49 -14.25
C PHE A 311 2.66 13.13 -14.65
N ASP A 312 2.91 11.87 -14.95
CA ASP A 312 4.25 11.35 -15.20
C ASP A 312 4.32 10.55 -16.50
N VAL A 313 5.36 10.80 -17.29
CA VAL A 313 5.67 10.01 -18.49
C VAL A 313 6.55 8.84 -18.07
N CYS A 314 5.99 7.63 -18.09
CA CYS A 314 6.68 6.39 -17.71
C CYS A 314 7.53 5.81 -18.84
N GLY A 315 7.24 6.20 -20.07
CA GLY A 315 7.99 5.77 -21.27
C GLY A 315 7.60 6.62 -22.48
N ILE A 316 8.57 6.86 -23.35
CA ILE A 316 8.36 7.53 -24.61
C ILE A 316 9.29 6.92 -25.64
N TRP A 317 8.80 6.60 -26.83
CA TRP A 317 9.60 6.01 -27.89
C TRP A 317 9.07 6.33 -29.28
N GLY A 318 9.95 6.19 -30.26
CA GLY A 318 9.71 6.43 -31.68
C GLY A 318 11.01 6.77 -32.37
N GLY A 319 10.99 6.79 -33.69
CA GLY A 319 12.16 7.11 -34.51
C GLY A 319 13.27 6.05 -34.43
N TYR A 320 14.49 6.48 -34.70
CA TYR A 320 15.64 5.60 -34.76
C TYR A 320 16.41 5.56 -33.43
N THR A 321 16.57 4.37 -32.91
CA THR A 321 17.27 4.10 -31.62
C THR A 321 18.46 3.16 -31.77
N GLY A 322 18.84 2.80 -33.02
CA GLY A 322 20.00 1.96 -33.31
C GLY A 322 21.32 2.72 -33.25
N GLU A 323 22.40 2.00 -33.47
CA GLU A 323 23.76 2.57 -33.49
C GLU A 323 23.94 3.55 -34.63
N GLY A 324 24.63 4.66 -34.38
CA GLY A 324 24.91 5.73 -35.36
C GLY A 324 23.74 6.71 -35.56
N ALA A 325 23.79 7.46 -36.63
CA ALA A 325 22.80 8.49 -36.96
C ALA A 325 21.94 8.09 -38.16
N LYS A 326 20.61 8.34 -38.07
CA LYS A 326 19.67 8.20 -39.18
C LYS A 326 18.83 9.46 -39.28
N THR A 327 18.91 10.17 -40.39
CA THR A 327 18.16 11.41 -40.67
C THR A 327 16.72 11.10 -41.06
N VAL A 328 15.86 10.80 -40.08
CA VAL A 328 14.49 10.32 -40.32
C VAL A 328 13.45 11.19 -39.60
N LEU A 329 12.31 11.41 -40.24
CA LEU A 329 11.05 11.75 -39.62
C LEU A 329 10.28 10.45 -39.46
N PRO A 330 10.04 9.97 -38.22
CA PRO A 330 9.30 8.72 -38.01
C PRO A 330 7.83 8.89 -38.41
N SER A 331 7.19 7.78 -38.75
CA SER A 331 5.75 7.72 -39.03
C SER A 331 4.90 7.68 -37.75
N VAL A 332 5.46 7.21 -36.64
CA VAL A 332 4.73 7.01 -35.39
C VAL A 332 5.60 7.33 -34.17
N ALA A 333 4.96 7.78 -33.10
CA ALA A 333 5.54 7.96 -31.79
C ALA A 333 4.58 7.45 -30.72
N HIS A 334 5.12 7.02 -29.60
CA HIS A 334 4.35 6.48 -28.49
C HIS A 334 4.78 7.06 -27.15
N ALA A 335 3.84 7.10 -26.20
CA ALA A 335 4.14 7.38 -24.80
C ALA A 335 3.30 6.51 -23.88
N LYS A 336 3.86 6.16 -22.72
CA LYS A 336 3.14 5.62 -21.57
C LYS A 336 3.09 6.68 -20.50
N ILE A 337 1.89 6.94 -20.00
CA ILE A 337 1.60 8.06 -19.11
C ILE A 337 0.84 7.52 -17.91
N SER A 338 1.20 7.97 -16.72
CA SER A 338 0.47 7.69 -15.50
C SER A 338 0.12 8.97 -14.74
N CYS A 339 -1.04 8.97 -14.09
CA CYS A 339 -1.40 9.96 -13.08
C CYS A 339 -1.60 9.25 -11.75
N ARG A 340 -0.91 9.74 -10.70
CA ARG A 340 -1.32 9.41 -9.34
C ARG A 340 -2.48 10.31 -8.97
N LEU A 341 -3.55 9.70 -8.43
CA LEU A 341 -4.79 10.38 -8.10
C LEU A 341 -4.95 10.53 -6.60
N VAL A 342 -5.60 11.58 -6.16
CA VAL A 342 -5.85 11.83 -4.74
C VAL A 342 -7.31 11.55 -4.37
N PRO A 343 -7.65 11.47 -3.07
CA PRO A 343 -9.01 11.15 -2.63
C PRO A 343 -10.09 11.95 -3.35
N ASN A 344 -11.18 11.26 -3.66
CA ASN A 344 -12.34 11.70 -4.41
C ASN A 344 -12.17 11.79 -5.94
N GLN A 345 -10.94 11.79 -6.47
CA GLN A 345 -10.74 11.62 -7.91
C GLN A 345 -11.02 10.17 -8.32
N LYS A 346 -11.93 9.98 -9.28
CA LYS A 346 -12.24 8.66 -9.84
C LYS A 346 -11.41 8.40 -11.08
N HIS A 347 -10.70 7.29 -11.09
CA HIS A 347 -9.75 6.96 -12.16
C HIS A 347 -10.41 6.85 -13.56
N ASP A 348 -11.64 6.36 -13.62
CA ASP A 348 -12.43 6.27 -14.86
C ASP A 348 -12.82 7.65 -15.40
N LYS A 349 -13.24 8.59 -14.51
CA LYS A 349 -13.51 9.99 -14.88
C LYS A 349 -12.24 10.67 -15.40
N ILE A 350 -11.13 10.52 -14.66
CA ILE A 350 -9.84 11.11 -15.08
C ILE A 350 -9.34 10.49 -16.37
N ALA A 351 -9.52 9.16 -16.54
CA ALA A 351 -9.18 8.49 -17.78
C ALA A 351 -9.88 9.11 -18.99
N LYS A 352 -11.17 9.39 -18.86
CA LYS A 352 -11.96 10.04 -19.89
C LYS A 352 -11.56 11.48 -20.14
N LEU A 353 -11.35 12.28 -19.09
CA LEU A 353 -10.92 13.68 -19.21
C LEU A 353 -9.58 13.79 -19.93
N PHE A 354 -8.59 12.96 -19.59
CA PHE A 354 -7.31 12.96 -20.27
C PHE A 354 -7.45 12.57 -21.73
N GLN A 355 -8.15 11.48 -22.04
CA GLN A 355 -8.35 11.03 -23.41
C GLN A 355 -9.01 12.10 -24.26
N GLU A 356 -10.17 12.61 -23.83
CA GLU A 356 -10.93 13.62 -24.58
C GLU A 356 -10.12 14.89 -24.79
N TYR A 357 -9.43 15.37 -23.75
CA TYR A 357 -8.65 16.59 -23.85
C TYR A 357 -7.43 16.39 -24.73
N PHE A 358 -6.64 15.33 -24.53
CA PHE A 358 -5.41 15.09 -25.28
C PHE A 358 -5.69 14.85 -26.77
N GLU A 359 -6.75 14.14 -27.11
CA GLU A 359 -7.19 13.94 -28.48
C GLU A 359 -7.73 15.26 -29.11
N SER A 360 -8.40 16.10 -28.32
CA SER A 360 -8.99 17.36 -28.81
C SER A 360 -7.96 18.44 -29.16
N ILE A 361 -6.80 18.44 -28.48
CA ILE A 361 -5.73 19.42 -28.74
C ILE A 361 -4.76 18.94 -29.81
N ALA A 362 -4.97 17.74 -30.36
CA ALA A 362 -4.13 17.21 -31.43
C ALA A 362 -4.28 18.07 -32.71
N PRO A 363 -3.16 18.55 -33.29
CA PRO A 363 -3.22 19.28 -34.52
C PRO A 363 -3.67 18.38 -35.70
N GLU A 364 -4.35 18.95 -36.68
CA GLU A 364 -4.93 18.22 -37.83
C GLU A 364 -3.95 17.39 -38.66
N TYR A 365 -2.66 17.69 -38.58
CA TYR A 365 -1.58 17.01 -39.29
C TYR A 365 -1.03 15.75 -38.62
N VAL A 366 -1.61 15.34 -37.50
CA VAL A 366 -1.33 14.06 -36.84
C VAL A 366 -2.62 13.38 -36.39
N LYS A 367 -2.55 12.06 -36.19
CA LYS A 367 -3.64 11.30 -35.55
C LYS A 367 -3.19 10.85 -34.22
N VAL A 368 -4.01 11.05 -33.18
CA VAL A 368 -3.74 10.62 -31.82
C VAL A 368 -4.77 9.58 -31.39
N LYS A 369 -4.29 8.54 -30.73
CA LYS A 369 -5.10 7.54 -30.06
C LYS A 369 -4.62 7.41 -28.63
N VAL A 370 -5.50 7.65 -27.69
CA VAL A 370 -5.27 7.40 -26.26
C VAL A 370 -5.98 6.12 -25.85
N SER A 371 -5.24 5.17 -25.31
CA SER A 371 -5.77 3.90 -24.83
C SER A 371 -5.60 3.82 -23.31
N TYR A 372 -6.71 3.81 -22.58
CA TYR A 372 -6.69 3.57 -21.13
C TYR A 372 -6.31 2.10 -20.88
N LEU A 373 -5.32 1.84 -20.05
CA LEU A 373 -4.83 0.50 -19.76
C LEU A 373 -5.41 -0.04 -18.46
N HIS A 374 -5.22 0.68 -17.36
CA HIS A 374 -5.75 0.31 -16.06
C HIS A 374 -5.73 1.50 -15.10
N GLY A 375 -6.36 1.35 -13.96
CA GLY A 375 -6.34 2.28 -12.84
C GLY A 375 -6.94 1.67 -11.60
N GLY A 376 -6.86 2.43 -10.52
CA GLY A 376 -7.42 2.04 -9.23
C GLY A 376 -7.79 3.27 -8.40
N PRO A 377 -8.74 3.11 -7.47
CA PRO A 377 -9.20 4.20 -6.64
C PRO A 377 -8.14 4.62 -5.61
N SER A 378 -8.24 5.87 -5.16
CA SER A 378 -7.56 6.38 -3.97
C SER A 378 -8.34 5.99 -2.71
N TYR A 379 -7.68 6.06 -1.56
CA TYR A 379 -8.29 5.80 -0.26
C TYR A 379 -8.01 6.94 0.71
N VAL A 380 -8.95 7.24 1.60
CA VAL A 380 -8.76 8.14 2.74
C VAL A 380 -9.45 7.61 3.99
N CYS A 381 -8.73 7.63 5.08
CA CYS A 381 -9.23 7.36 6.42
C CYS A 381 -9.39 8.69 7.18
N PRO A 382 -10.59 9.09 7.57
CA PRO A 382 -10.78 10.27 8.41
C PRO A 382 -10.10 10.11 9.77
N ILE A 383 -9.40 11.16 10.22
CA ILE A 383 -8.64 11.15 11.49
C ILE A 383 -9.50 11.30 12.75
N ASP A 384 -10.81 11.50 12.59
CA ASP A 384 -11.80 11.62 13.67
C ASP A 384 -12.55 10.30 13.97
N LEU A 385 -12.29 9.25 13.19
CA LEU A 385 -12.89 7.94 13.44
C LEU A 385 -12.48 7.37 14.81
N PRO A 386 -13.39 6.70 15.55
CA PRO A 386 -13.04 6.03 16.81
C PRO A 386 -11.87 5.06 16.67
N ALA A 387 -11.84 4.26 15.61
CA ALA A 387 -10.74 3.34 15.36
C ALA A 387 -9.40 4.05 15.08
N TYR A 388 -9.41 5.23 14.42
CA TYR A 388 -8.21 6.03 14.26
C TYR A 388 -7.70 6.55 15.61
N LYS A 389 -8.61 7.03 16.47
CA LYS A 389 -8.28 7.49 17.83
C LYS A 389 -7.73 6.37 18.71
N ALA A 390 -8.28 5.17 18.59
CA ALA A 390 -7.76 3.99 19.27
C ALA A 390 -6.32 3.68 18.82
N ALA A 391 -6.04 3.78 17.52
CA ALA A 391 -4.69 3.60 16.97
C ALA A 391 -3.72 4.68 17.47
N GLU A 392 -4.14 5.97 17.51
CA GLU A 392 -3.34 7.06 18.09
C GLU A 392 -2.91 6.75 19.52
N LYS A 393 -3.87 6.38 20.38
CA LYS A 393 -3.62 6.05 21.79
C LYS A 393 -2.68 4.84 21.94
N ALA A 394 -2.88 3.81 21.14
CA ALA A 394 -2.06 2.60 21.18
C ALA A 394 -0.59 2.88 20.82
N TYR A 395 -0.34 3.66 19.78
CA TYR A 395 1.02 4.08 19.43
C TYR A 395 1.63 4.99 20.50
N GLU A 396 0.86 5.94 21.04
CA GLU A 396 1.35 6.85 22.08
C GLU A 396 1.78 6.10 23.36
N GLU A 397 1.03 5.06 23.78
CA GLU A 397 1.38 4.24 24.94
C GLU A 397 2.70 3.44 24.73
N VAL A 398 3.00 2.98 23.50
CA VAL A 398 4.21 2.20 23.22
C VAL A 398 5.42 3.06 22.92
N TYR A 399 5.24 4.10 22.10
CA TYR A 399 6.35 4.93 21.60
C TYR A 399 6.55 6.22 22.40
N GLY A 400 5.63 6.56 23.33
CA GLY A 400 5.68 7.82 24.09
C GLY A 400 5.47 9.08 23.23
N LYS A 401 5.01 8.93 22.02
CA LYS A 401 4.79 9.99 21.03
C LYS A 401 3.48 9.74 20.28
N GLN A 402 2.72 10.79 20.03
CA GLN A 402 1.57 10.71 19.15
C GLN A 402 2.01 10.38 17.71
N PRO A 403 1.32 9.45 17.03
CA PRO A 403 1.63 9.15 15.65
C PRO A 403 1.29 10.32 14.73
N VAL A 404 2.05 10.45 13.67
CA VAL A 404 1.83 11.46 12.63
C VAL A 404 0.90 10.86 11.56
N PRO A 405 -0.18 11.54 11.17
CA PRO A 405 -0.97 11.13 10.02
C PRO A 405 -0.16 11.32 8.74
N VAL A 406 -0.07 10.28 7.92
CA VAL A 406 0.72 10.27 6.68
C VAL A 406 -0.18 9.95 5.49
N ARG A 407 0.02 10.66 4.39
CA ARG A 407 -0.57 10.31 3.10
C ARG A 407 0.51 9.63 2.26
N SER A 408 0.32 8.37 1.92
CA SER A 408 1.25 7.62 1.10
C SER A 408 1.06 7.91 -0.39
N GLY A 409 2.18 8.02 -1.10
CA GLY A 409 2.19 8.15 -2.56
C GLY A 409 1.90 6.84 -3.30
N GLY A 410 2.08 5.70 -2.63
CA GLY A 410 1.76 4.37 -3.15
C GLY A 410 0.26 4.09 -3.17
N SER A 411 -0.10 3.03 -3.89
CA SER A 411 -1.47 2.54 -3.97
C SER A 411 -1.51 1.11 -3.45
N ILE A 412 -2.47 0.82 -2.57
CA ILE A 412 -2.87 -0.53 -2.18
C ILE A 412 -4.33 -0.65 -2.63
N PRO A 413 -4.59 -1.07 -3.87
CA PRO A 413 -5.93 -0.97 -4.48
C PRO A 413 -7.01 -1.67 -3.70
N ILE A 414 -6.68 -2.76 -3.01
CA ILE A 414 -7.63 -3.55 -2.24
C ILE A 414 -8.22 -2.78 -1.04
N ILE A 415 -7.49 -1.85 -0.47
CA ILE A 415 -7.98 -1.04 0.66
C ILE A 415 -9.19 -0.17 0.25
N ALA A 416 -9.13 0.42 -0.94
CA ALA A 416 -10.27 1.16 -1.48
C ALA A 416 -11.43 0.21 -1.87
N THR A 417 -11.11 -0.98 -2.35
CA THR A 417 -12.10 -2.02 -2.66
C THR A 417 -12.86 -2.48 -1.41
N PHE A 418 -12.19 -2.57 -0.25
CA PHE A 418 -12.87 -2.91 1.01
C PHE A 418 -13.95 -1.88 1.36
N GLU A 419 -13.64 -0.60 1.22
CA GLU A 419 -14.65 0.45 1.44
C GLU A 419 -15.80 0.35 0.43
N GLU A 420 -15.48 0.14 -0.84
CA GLU A 420 -16.48 0.07 -1.91
C GLU A 420 -17.38 -1.19 -1.78
N VAL A 421 -16.80 -2.35 -1.52
CA VAL A 421 -17.50 -3.64 -1.52
C VAL A 421 -18.11 -3.97 -0.17
N LEU A 422 -17.35 -3.78 0.92
CA LEU A 422 -17.77 -4.14 2.28
C LEU A 422 -18.40 -2.97 3.01
N GLY A 423 -18.11 -1.74 2.63
CA GLY A 423 -18.55 -0.53 3.33
C GLY A 423 -17.80 -0.27 4.64
N ILE A 424 -16.61 -0.85 4.80
CA ILE A 424 -15.82 -0.81 6.04
C ILE A 424 -14.58 0.04 5.82
N LYS A 425 -14.27 0.93 6.77
CA LYS A 425 -13.02 1.72 6.77
C LYS A 425 -11.85 0.90 7.28
N SER A 426 -10.68 1.13 6.71
CA SER A 426 -9.43 0.49 7.10
C SER A 426 -8.55 1.46 7.90
N ILE A 427 -7.92 0.97 8.96
CA ILE A 427 -6.87 1.66 9.70
C ILE A 427 -5.53 1.04 9.32
N LEU A 428 -4.63 1.85 8.78
CA LEU A 428 -3.32 1.40 8.30
C LEU A 428 -2.26 1.71 9.37
N MET A 429 -2.00 0.73 10.22
CA MET A 429 -1.05 0.78 11.35
C MET A 429 0.21 0.00 11.00
N GLY A 430 1.11 0.58 10.20
CA GLY A 430 2.35 -0.09 9.81
C GLY A 430 3.48 0.04 10.82
N PHE A 431 4.38 -0.92 10.81
CA PHE A 431 5.58 -0.98 11.65
C PHE A 431 6.86 -1.17 10.84
N GLY A 432 6.76 -1.37 9.52
CA GLY A 432 7.88 -1.37 8.60
C GLY A 432 8.59 -0.01 8.53
N LEU A 433 9.76 0.03 7.95
CA LEU A 433 10.54 1.24 7.75
C LEU A 433 10.96 1.40 6.29
N GLY A 434 11.11 2.62 5.83
CA GLY A 434 11.57 2.88 4.46
C GLY A 434 12.97 2.32 4.13
N ALA A 435 13.74 1.90 5.14
CA ALA A 435 15.05 1.27 4.99
C ALA A 435 15.01 -0.28 4.97
N ASP A 436 13.83 -0.89 5.07
CA ASP A 436 13.71 -2.35 5.20
C ASP A 436 13.83 -3.09 3.87
N ALA A 437 14.02 -2.34 2.78
CA ALA A 437 14.30 -2.87 1.43
C ALA A 437 13.23 -3.84 0.91
N ILE A 438 11.96 -3.57 1.22
CA ILE A 438 10.84 -4.33 0.65
C ILE A 438 10.92 -4.32 -0.89
N HIS A 439 10.46 -5.39 -1.56
CA HIS A 439 10.56 -5.63 -3.01
C HIS A 439 11.99 -5.65 -3.58
N SER A 440 13.01 -5.62 -2.72
CA SER A 440 14.43 -5.59 -3.11
C SER A 440 15.20 -6.76 -2.50
N PRO A 441 16.39 -7.12 -3.03
CA PRO A 441 17.31 -7.98 -2.31
C PRO A 441 17.68 -7.40 -0.94
N ASN A 442 17.89 -8.29 0.03
CA ASN A 442 18.22 -7.93 1.42
C ASN A 442 17.07 -7.26 2.19
N GLU A 443 15.83 -7.61 1.87
CA GLU A 443 14.68 -7.26 2.71
C GLU A 443 14.97 -7.66 4.15
N ASN A 444 14.62 -6.77 5.07
CA ASN A 444 14.89 -6.96 6.48
C ASN A 444 13.82 -6.29 7.33
N TYR A 445 13.63 -6.77 8.56
CA TYR A 445 12.65 -6.20 9.47
C TYR A 445 13.27 -6.06 10.87
N PRO A 446 13.29 -4.85 11.47
CA PRO A 446 13.84 -4.67 12.80
C PRO A 446 13.06 -5.46 13.86
N LEU A 447 13.77 -6.26 14.67
CA LEU A 447 13.17 -7.03 15.78
C LEU A 447 12.40 -6.14 16.75
N GLU A 448 12.88 -4.93 17.00
CA GLU A 448 12.20 -3.98 17.88
C GLU A 448 10.85 -3.58 17.33
N GLN A 449 10.72 -3.33 16.02
CA GLN A 449 9.46 -3.00 15.37
C GLN A 449 8.50 -4.18 15.37
N PHE A 450 9.00 -5.38 15.11
CA PHE A 450 8.21 -6.60 15.23
C PHE A 450 7.59 -6.76 16.64
N PHE A 451 8.38 -6.61 17.69
CA PHE A 451 7.86 -6.72 19.05
C PHE A 451 7.02 -5.50 19.47
N ASN A 452 7.32 -4.31 18.96
CA ASN A 452 6.48 -3.14 19.21
C ASN A 452 5.09 -3.29 18.55
N GLY A 453 5.00 -3.93 17.39
CA GLY A 453 3.71 -4.30 16.80
C GLY A 453 2.90 -5.21 17.72
N ILE A 454 3.53 -6.27 18.26
CA ILE A 454 2.88 -7.17 19.24
C ILE A 454 2.43 -6.42 20.50
N ARG A 455 3.15 -5.36 20.92
CA ARG A 455 2.74 -4.50 22.05
C ARG A 455 1.59 -3.56 21.70
N THR A 456 1.61 -2.98 20.49
CA THR A 456 0.67 -1.94 20.09
C THR A 456 -0.73 -2.49 19.76
N ILE A 457 -0.81 -3.64 19.11
CA ILE A 457 -2.07 -4.20 18.64
C ILE A 457 -3.05 -4.54 19.79
N PRO A 458 -2.64 -5.13 20.91
CA PRO A 458 -3.53 -5.34 22.07
C PRO A 458 -4.10 -4.05 22.65
N LEU A 459 -3.31 -2.97 22.64
CA LEU A 459 -3.74 -1.65 23.09
C LEU A 459 -4.75 -1.04 22.10
N PHE A 460 -4.58 -1.26 20.80
CA PHE A 460 -5.59 -0.89 19.82
C PHE A 460 -6.94 -1.56 20.11
N TYR A 461 -6.96 -2.88 20.35
CA TYR A 461 -8.21 -3.58 20.69
C TYR A 461 -8.85 -3.00 21.95
N LYS A 462 -8.06 -2.72 22.99
CA LYS A 462 -8.52 -2.09 24.23
C LYS A 462 -9.20 -0.76 23.97
N HIS A 463 -8.48 0.17 23.33
CA HIS A 463 -8.99 1.52 23.09
C HIS A 463 -10.16 1.55 22.11
N PHE A 464 -10.16 0.67 21.10
CA PHE A 464 -11.25 0.57 20.15
C PHE A 464 -12.58 0.21 20.84
N VAL A 465 -12.54 -0.76 21.75
CA VAL A 465 -13.72 -1.15 22.55
C VAL A 465 -14.16 0.00 23.46
N GLU A 466 -13.23 0.70 24.09
CA GLU A 466 -13.51 1.83 25.00
C GLU A 466 -14.11 3.05 24.26
N ASP A 467 -13.72 3.30 23.00
CA ASP A 467 -14.14 4.45 22.22
C ASP A 467 -15.45 4.21 21.41
N VAL A 468 -15.87 2.96 21.21
CA VAL A 468 -17.11 2.60 20.50
C VAL A 468 -18.29 2.45 21.46
N HIS A 469 -18.03 2.29 22.77
CA HIS A 469 -19.05 2.22 23.83
C HIS A 469 -19.12 3.52 24.63
#